data_00d2802e8e9bb554bf602f1e319b2811
#
_entry.id   00d2802e8e9bb554bf602f1e319b2811
#
_cell.length_a   1.000
_cell.length_b   1.000
_cell.length_c   1.000
_cell.angle_alpha   90.00
_cell.angle_beta   90.00
_cell.angle_gamma   90.00
#
_symmetry.space_group_name_H-M   'P 1'
#
loop_
_entity.id
_entity.type
_entity.pdbx_description
1 polymer ?
#
loop_
_entity_poly.entity_id
_entity_poly.type
_entity_poly.pdbx_seq_one_letter_code
_entity_poly.pdbx_strand_id
1 'polypeptide(L)'
;MTDKSKGTKGLSAFIIESTFPGFSVGKIENKMGLHGVHTSEIVFTDRSVPKENLLGQEGKGFKICMQTLDVGRVVIATRARRHRRESGAVGRKEVDRRAPLC
;
A
#
# COMPACT_ATOMS: atom_id res chain seq x y z
N MET A 1 17.82 -4.08 2.95
CA MET A 1 18.81 -4.24 1.87
C MET A 1 19.87 -5.22 2.34
N THR A 2 19.94 -6.37 1.71
CA THR A 2 20.82 -7.47 2.15
C THR A 2 22.28 -7.21 1.75
N ASP A 3 22.48 -6.58 0.60
CA ASP A 3 23.81 -6.21 0.12
C ASP A 3 23.74 -4.84 -0.58
N LYS A 4 24.38 -3.84 0.01
CA LYS A 4 24.38 -2.46 -0.51
C LYS A 4 25.21 -2.29 -1.78
N SER A 5 26.21 -3.15 -2.00
CA SER A 5 27.11 -3.07 -3.17
C SER A 5 26.43 -3.43 -4.48
N LYS A 6 25.37 -4.25 -4.42
CA LYS A 6 24.64 -4.77 -5.59
C LYS A 6 23.44 -3.92 -6.02
N GLY A 7 23.21 -2.77 -5.41
CA GLY A 7 22.10 -1.89 -5.74
C GLY A 7 20.75 -2.62 -5.68
N THR A 8 19.94 -2.55 -6.73
CA THR A 8 18.61 -3.20 -6.79
C THR A 8 18.65 -4.72 -6.68
N LYS A 9 19.76 -5.35 -7.06
CA LYS A 9 19.98 -6.82 -6.92
C LYS A 9 20.35 -7.23 -5.48
N GLY A 10 20.65 -6.27 -4.60
CA GLY A 10 20.91 -6.51 -3.18
C GLY A 10 19.67 -6.38 -2.29
N LEU A 11 18.46 -6.30 -2.87
CA LEU A 11 17.20 -6.23 -2.15
C LEU A 11 16.58 -7.62 -2.00
N SER A 12 16.22 -7.99 -0.79
CA SER A 12 15.48 -9.22 -0.48
C SER A 12 14.18 -8.86 0.25
N ALA A 13 13.14 -9.63 0.05
CA ALA A 13 11.85 -9.46 0.71
C ALA A 13 11.67 -10.52 1.80
N PHE A 14 11.16 -10.11 2.97
CA PHE A 14 10.90 -10.99 4.10
C PHE A 14 9.48 -10.76 4.61
N ILE A 15 8.85 -11.83 5.08
CA ILE A 15 7.57 -11.76 5.79
C ILE A 15 7.88 -11.63 7.28
N ILE A 16 7.35 -10.57 7.91
CA ILE A 16 7.53 -10.31 9.34
C ILE A 16 6.15 -10.23 9.99
N GLU A 17 5.92 -11.05 11.00
CA GLU A 17 4.71 -11.02 11.79
C GLU A 17 4.81 -9.95 12.89
N SER A 18 3.68 -9.33 13.22
CA SER A 18 3.61 -8.31 14.28
C SER A 18 3.86 -8.87 15.67
N THR A 19 3.69 -10.19 15.85
CA THR A 19 3.92 -10.90 17.11
C THR A 19 5.41 -11.06 17.45
N PHE A 20 6.26 -10.84 16.49
CA PHE A 20 7.70 -11.03 16.70
C PHE A 20 8.29 -9.96 17.64
N PRO A 21 9.22 -10.31 18.55
CA PRO A 21 9.90 -9.34 19.43
C PRO A 21 10.72 -8.34 18.60
N GLY A 22 10.78 -7.06 19.02
CA GLY A 22 11.48 -5.99 18.29
C GLY A 22 10.69 -5.36 17.14
N PHE A 23 9.42 -5.74 16.93
CA PHE A 23 8.49 -5.03 16.07
C PHE A 23 7.73 -3.99 16.90
N SER A 24 7.73 -2.75 16.47
CA SER A 24 6.91 -1.71 17.08
C SER A 24 6.30 -0.81 16.01
N VAL A 25 5.07 -0.38 16.30
CA VAL A 25 4.39 0.61 15.48
C VAL A 25 4.73 1.99 16.04
N GLY A 26 5.31 2.82 15.23
CA GLY A 26 5.64 4.19 15.57
C GLY A 26 4.44 5.12 15.43
N LYS A 27 4.69 6.37 15.02
CA LYS A 27 3.67 7.40 14.88
C LYS A 27 2.65 7.02 13.81
N ILE A 28 1.37 7.21 14.14
CA ILE A 28 0.27 7.14 13.16
C ILE A 28 0.18 8.51 12.46
N GLU A 29 0.24 8.49 11.13
CA GLU A 29 0.19 9.71 10.33
C GLU A 29 -1.23 10.26 10.22
N ASN A 30 -1.38 11.57 10.44
CA ASN A 30 -2.63 12.28 10.19
C ASN A 30 -2.72 12.65 8.72
N LYS A 31 -3.65 12.04 7.99
CA LYS A 31 -3.79 12.16 6.54
C LYS A 31 -4.90 13.13 6.16
N MET A 32 -4.82 13.70 4.98
CA MET A 32 -5.85 14.56 4.40
C MET A 32 -7.14 13.80 4.03
N GLY A 33 -7.09 12.48 3.91
CA GLY A 33 -8.24 11.61 3.59
C GLY A 33 -7.98 10.16 3.96
N LEU A 34 -8.96 9.29 3.70
CA LEU A 34 -8.91 7.87 4.03
C LEU A 34 -8.63 7.60 5.53
N HIS A 35 -9.32 8.33 6.41
CA HIS A 35 -9.11 8.26 7.87
C HIS A 35 -9.40 6.86 8.45
N GLY A 36 -10.22 6.06 7.79
CA GLY A 36 -10.50 4.67 8.19
C GLY A 36 -9.36 3.68 7.96
N VAL A 37 -8.29 4.10 7.27
CA VAL A 37 -7.11 3.28 7.04
C VAL A 37 -5.92 3.95 7.71
N HIS A 38 -5.35 3.32 8.73
CA HIS A 38 -4.18 3.85 9.40
C HIS A 38 -2.91 3.69 8.55
N THR A 39 -2.10 4.74 8.51
CA THR A 39 -0.74 4.72 7.97
C THR A 39 0.19 5.05 9.11
N SER A 40 1.15 4.19 9.37
CA SER A 40 2.06 4.34 10.50
C SER A 40 3.48 3.98 10.10
N GLU A 41 4.42 4.52 10.83
CA GLU A 41 5.80 4.09 10.79
C GLU A 41 5.94 2.72 11.45
N ILE A 42 6.81 1.89 10.90
CA ILE A 42 7.18 0.60 11.48
C ILE A 42 8.64 0.66 11.88
N VAL A 43 8.92 0.38 13.14
CA VAL A 43 10.28 0.41 13.70
C VAL A 43 10.70 -1.01 14.03
N PHE A 44 11.90 -1.36 13.59
CA PHE A 44 12.55 -2.63 13.90
C PHE A 44 13.80 -2.36 14.73
N THR A 45 13.91 -3.02 15.89
CA THR A 45 15.07 -2.92 16.77
C THR A 45 15.72 -4.28 16.94
N ASP A 46 16.98 -4.43 16.55
CA ASP A 46 17.80 -5.65 16.66
C ASP A 46 17.07 -6.94 16.28
N ARG A 47 16.54 -6.93 15.06
CA ARG A 47 15.67 -7.98 14.61
C ARG A 47 16.40 -9.10 13.90
N SER A 48 16.37 -10.31 14.45
CA SER A 48 16.70 -11.54 13.74
C SER A 48 15.46 -12.08 13.04
N VAL A 49 15.50 -12.19 11.71
CA VAL A 49 14.42 -12.76 10.90
C VAL A 49 14.84 -14.16 10.47
N PRO A 50 14.02 -15.21 10.74
CA PRO A 50 14.31 -16.55 10.28
C PRO A 50 14.47 -16.61 8.76
N LYS A 51 15.38 -17.44 8.27
CA LYS A 51 15.62 -17.61 6.83
C LYS A 51 14.40 -18.13 6.09
N GLU A 52 13.54 -18.86 6.78
CA GLU A 52 12.28 -19.40 6.26
C GLU A 52 11.26 -18.33 5.87
N ASN A 53 11.37 -17.14 6.48
CA ASN A 53 10.52 -16.00 6.17
C ASN A 53 10.98 -15.22 4.93
N LEU A 54 12.01 -15.68 4.23
CA LEU A 54 12.45 -15.11 2.98
C LEU A 54 11.40 -15.34 1.89
N LEU A 55 10.87 -14.27 1.33
CA LEU A 55 9.93 -14.33 0.23
C LEU A 55 10.67 -14.50 -1.10
N GLY A 56 10.59 -15.70 -1.67
CA GLY A 56 11.28 -16.05 -2.90
C GLY A 56 12.76 -16.28 -2.72
N GLN A 57 13.60 -15.65 -3.53
CA GLN A 57 15.05 -15.82 -3.52
C GLN A 57 15.76 -14.56 -3.04
N GLU A 58 16.90 -14.72 -2.40
CA GLU A 58 17.77 -13.62 -2.02
C GLU A 58 18.16 -12.77 -3.25
N GLY A 59 18.11 -11.45 -3.10
CA GLY A 59 18.40 -10.50 -4.17
C GLY A 59 17.27 -10.31 -5.19
N LYS A 60 16.12 -10.97 -5.05
CA LYS A 60 14.94 -10.83 -5.94
C LYS A 60 13.84 -9.92 -5.37
N GLY A 61 14.04 -9.31 -4.21
CA GLY A 61 13.05 -8.48 -3.54
C GLY A 61 12.56 -7.30 -4.38
N PHE A 62 13.43 -6.68 -5.16
CA PHE A 62 13.03 -5.59 -6.07
C PHE A 62 12.03 -6.06 -7.13
N LYS A 63 12.26 -7.23 -7.72
CA LYS A 63 11.33 -7.81 -8.72
C LYS A 63 9.96 -8.08 -8.10
N ILE A 64 9.93 -8.65 -6.90
CA ILE A 64 8.68 -8.92 -6.16
C ILE A 64 7.93 -7.62 -5.88
N CYS A 65 8.64 -6.59 -5.44
CA CYS A 65 8.05 -5.27 -5.20
C CYS A 65 7.44 -4.68 -6.48
N MET A 66 8.13 -4.74 -7.61
CA MET A 66 7.61 -4.24 -8.89
C MET A 66 6.35 -5.00 -9.34
N GLN A 67 6.34 -6.32 -9.24
CA GLN A 67 5.16 -7.12 -9.57
C GLN A 67 3.94 -6.74 -8.71
N THR A 68 4.14 -6.52 -7.42
CA THR A 68 3.07 -6.06 -6.50
C THR A 68 2.55 -4.68 -6.89
N LEU A 69 3.44 -3.75 -7.24
CA LEU A 69 3.07 -2.42 -7.69
C LEU A 69 2.28 -2.42 -9.00
N ASP A 70 2.60 -3.29 -9.94
CA ASP A 70 1.90 -3.39 -11.22
C ASP A 70 0.42 -3.78 -10.99
N VAL A 71 0.17 -4.78 -10.15
CA VAL A 71 -1.19 -5.15 -9.75
C VAL A 71 -1.89 -4.00 -9.00
N GLY A 72 -1.19 -3.36 -8.07
CA GLY A 72 -1.69 -2.22 -7.30
C GLY A 72 -2.14 -1.05 -8.18
N ARG A 73 -1.39 -0.72 -9.22
CA ARG A 73 -1.74 0.36 -10.17
C ARG A 73 -3.04 0.09 -10.90
N VAL A 74 -3.29 -1.13 -11.34
CA VAL A 74 -4.54 -1.53 -12.00
C VAL A 74 -5.73 -1.40 -11.04
N VAL A 75 -5.56 -1.84 -9.80
CA VAL A 75 -6.60 -1.75 -8.76
C VAL A 75 -6.96 -0.30 -8.47
N ILE A 76 -5.94 0.58 -8.29
CA ILE A 76 -6.15 2.01 -8.01
C ILE A 76 -6.84 2.70 -9.19
N ALA A 77 -6.43 2.42 -10.43
CA ALA A 77 -7.06 2.99 -11.63
C ALA A 77 -8.54 2.59 -11.73
N THR A 78 -8.86 1.34 -11.45
CA THR A 78 -10.24 0.82 -11.43
C THR A 78 -11.08 1.51 -10.35
N ARG A 79 -10.52 1.71 -9.16
CA ARG A 79 -11.16 2.41 -8.04
C ARG A 79 -11.46 3.87 -8.40
N ALA A 80 -10.51 4.59 -9.00
CA ALA A 80 -10.70 5.97 -9.43
C ALA A 80 -11.83 6.09 -10.47
N ARG A 81 -11.91 5.15 -11.43
CA ARG A 81 -12.99 5.10 -12.43
C ARG A 81 -14.36 4.87 -11.79
N ARG A 82 -14.44 4.02 -10.78
CA ARG A 82 -15.68 3.75 -10.02
C ARG A 82 -16.15 5.00 -9.29
N HIS A 83 -15.30 5.67 -8.54
CA HIS A 83 -15.63 6.91 -7.84
C HIS A 83 -16.12 8.01 -8.80
N ARG A 84 -15.46 8.17 -9.93
CA ARG A 84 -15.89 9.13 -10.97
C ARG A 84 -17.32 8.85 -11.46
N ARG A 85 -17.69 7.58 -11.66
CA ARG A 85 -19.05 7.19 -12.09
C ARG A 85 -20.09 7.49 -11.01
N GLU A 86 -19.78 7.16 -9.77
CA GLU A 86 -20.64 7.39 -8.61
C GLU A 86 -20.88 8.89 -8.39
N SER A 87 -19.84 9.70 -8.42
CA SER A 87 -19.94 11.16 -8.30
C SER A 87 -20.74 11.80 -9.44
N GLY A 88 -20.56 11.33 -10.67
CA GLY A 88 -21.34 11.81 -11.82
C GLY A 88 -22.81 11.42 -11.73
N ALA A 89 -23.12 10.26 -11.17
CA ALA A 89 -24.51 9.83 -10.95
C ALA A 89 -25.22 10.66 -9.87
N VAL A 90 -24.51 11.00 -8.80
CA VAL A 90 -25.02 11.86 -7.72
C VAL A 90 -25.27 13.28 -8.24
N GLY A 91 -24.31 13.86 -8.97
CA GLY A 91 -24.46 15.20 -9.56
C GLY A 91 -25.63 15.29 -10.52
N ARG A 92 -25.85 14.25 -11.34
CA ARG A 92 -26.99 14.20 -12.29
C ARG A 92 -28.33 14.18 -11.56
N LYS A 93 -28.46 13.39 -10.49
CA LYS A 93 -29.67 13.36 -9.66
C LYS A 93 -29.95 14.69 -8.97
N GLU A 94 -28.94 15.42 -8.57
CA GLU A 94 -29.10 16.74 -7.93
C GLU A 94 -29.55 17.80 -8.92
N VAL A 95 -29.01 17.79 -10.16
CA VAL A 95 -29.45 18.68 -11.24
C VAL A 95 -30.91 18.43 -11.60
N ASP A 96 -31.32 17.17 -11.74
CA ASP A 96 -32.73 16.79 -12.04
C ASP A 96 -33.69 17.25 -10.94
N ARG A 97 -33.27 17.24 -9.68
CA ARG A 97 -34.11 17.74 -8.57
C ARG A 97 -34.26 19.26 -8.56
N ARG A 98 -33.28 20.00 -9.08
CA ARG A 98 -33.28 21.47 -9.11
C ARG A 98 -33.79 22.03 -10.42
N ALA A 99 -34.05 21.20 -11.42
CA ALA A 99 -34.66 21.64 -12.67
C ALA A 99 -36.02 22.22 -12.35
N PRO A 100 -36.29 23.49 -12.71
CA PRO A 100 -37.61 24.08 -12.50
C PRO A 100 -38.63 23.31 -13.34
N LEU A 101 -39.70 22.90 -12.70
CA LEU A 101 -40.88 22.36 -13.40
C LEU A 101 -41.49 23.54 -14.19
N CYS A 102 -41.11 23.64 -15.46
CA CYS A 102 -41.82 24.49 -16.41
C CYS A 102 -43.05 23.79 -16.88
#